data_647452239df711a184401858f9a81cde
#
_entry.id   647452239df711a184401858f9a81cde
#
_cell.length_a   1.000
_cell.length_b   1.000
_cell.length_c   1.000
_cell.angle_alpha   90.00
_cell.angle_beta   90.00
_cell.angle_gamma   90.00
#
_symmetry.space_group_name_H-M   'P 1'
#
loop_
_entity.id
_entity.type
_entity.pdbx_description
1 polymer ?
#
loop_
_entity_poly.entity_id
_entity_poly.type
_entity_poly.pdbx_seq_one_letter_code
_entity_poly.pdbx_strand_id
1 'polypeptide(L)'
;MDLVVNHCSDQHAWFRKAIADPKGPYGDYFYLKEGKDGKEPNNWRSYFGGSVWEKLPGQENLFYYHAYAKEQPDLNWENPALREEIYKMVNWWLDRGIAGFRIDAIINIKKDLTWEDLPVDGPDGRGFLTNSITRMQKRDGGTKNGIGVFLRELKERCFAPHDAFTVGEVFEVDREQLEEFIGEDGYFSTMFAFDPIQSYKKGTCQCEFDRNMNPDEWKQDVFVNQRLLGDIAFEANIIENHDMARGATIYIPDEDYGFASIS
;
A
#
# COMPACT_ATOMS: atom_id res chain seq x y z
N MET A 1 7.50 7.20 13.31
CA MET A 1 6.09 7.67 13.23
C MET A 1 5.42 7.01 12.04
N ASP A 2 4.09 6.85 12.02
CA ASP A 2 3.39 6.34 10.84
C ASP A 2 3.15 7.46 9.82
N LEU A 3 3.42 7.19 8.54
CA LEU A 3 3.27 8.13 7.43
C LEU A 3 2.27 7.56 6.43
N VAL A 4 1.08 8.13 6.39
CA VAL A 4 0.00 7.75 5.48
C VAL A 4 -0.10 8.78 4.37
N VAL A 5 0.30 8.40 3.16
CA VAL A 5 0.36 9.32 2.01
C VAL A 5 -0.29 8.76 0.73
N ASN A 6 -0.81 7.53 0.77
CA ASN A 6 -1.60 6.98 -0.33
C ASN A 6 -2.99 7.63 -0.40
N HIS A 7 -3.59 7.92 0.73
CA HIS A 7 -4.95 8.45 0.85
C HIS A 7 -5.05 9.47 1.98
N CYS A 8 -6.15 10.16 2.08
CA CYS A 8 -6.48 10.97 3.24
C CYS A 8 -7.93 10.71 3.69
N SER A 9 -8.32 11.27 4.83
CA SER A 9 -9.72 11.20 5.25
C SER A 9 -10.64 11.96 4.30
N ASP A 10 -11.85 11.48 4.09
CA ASP A 10 -12.94 12.21 3.41
C ASP A 10 -13.32 13.51 4.13
N GLN A 11 -12.92 13.66 5.41
CA GLN A 11 -13.09 14.89 6.20
C GLN A 11 -11.92 15.87 6.03
N HIS A 12 -10.85 15.47 5.33
CA HIS A 12 -9.69 16.34 5.10
C HIS A 12 -10.09 17.57 4.28
N ALA A 13 -9.47 18.71 4.59
CA ALA A 13 -9.81 19.98 3.94
C ALA A 13 -9.62 19.93 2.41
N TRP A 14 -8.66 19.16 1.90
CA TRP A 14 -8.45 18.99 0.46
C TRP A 14 -9.64 18.30 -0.21
N PHE A 15 -10.13 17.19 0.36
CA PHE A 15 -11.25 16.46 -0.22
C PHE A 15 -12.55 17.26 -0.16
N ARG A 16 -12.81 17.96 0.94
CA ARG A 16 -13.96 18.87 1.05
C ARG A 16 -13.94 19.99 0.01
N LYS A 17 -12.76 20.54 -0.30
CA LYS A 17 -12.59 21.52 -1.38
C LYS A 17 -12.78 20.90 -2.75
N ALA A 18 -12.32 19.66 -2.97
CA ALA A 18 -12.56 18.92 -4.20
C ALA A 18 -14.05 18.64 -4.43
N ILE A 19 -14.81 18.32 -3.38
CA ILE A 19 -16.27 18.16 -3.45
C ILE A 19 -16.93 19.48 -3.85
N ALA A 20 -16.51 20.59 -3.23
CA ALA A 20 -17.10 21.91 -3.47
C ALA A 20 -16.81 22.42 -4.90
N ASP A 21 -15.63 22.15 -5.42
CA ASP A 21 -15.22 22.51 -6.78
C ASP A 21 -14.35 21.39 -7.41
N PRO A 22 -14.98 20.37 -8.03
CA PRO A 22 -14.25 19.25 -8.62
C PRO A 22 -13.35 19.63 -9.81
N LYS A 23 -13.54 20.79 -10.41
CA LYS A 23 -12.70 21.33 -11.51
C LYS A 23 -11.65 22.30 -11.02
N GLY A 24 -11.67 22.65 -9.76
CA GLY A 24 -10.69 23.51 -9.12
C GLY A 24 -9.39 22.75 -8.78
N PRO A 25 -8.39 23.47 -8.24
CA PRO A 25 -7.04 22.93 -8.01
C PRO A 25 -7.02 21.73 -7.06
N TYR A 26 -7.98 21.63 -6.14
CA TYR A 26 -8.08 20.49 -5.23
C TYR A 26 -8.80 19.27 -5.83
N GLY A 27 -9.57 19.43 -6.91
CA GLY A 27 -10.12 18.31 -7.66
C GLY A 27 -9.02 17.40 -8.21
N ASP A 28 -7.95 17.98 -8.73
CA ASP A 28 -6.79 17.25 -9.26
C ASP A 28 -5.91 16.59 -8.17
N TYR A 29 -6.19 16.82 -6.90
CA TYR A 29 -5.51 16.11 -5.80
C TYR A 29 -6.03 14.69 -5.61
N PHE A 30 -7.15 14.35 -6.27
CA PHE A 30 -7.80 13.06 -6.20
C PHE A 30 -8.04 12.50 -7.61
N TYR A 31 -8.20 11.20 -7.72
CA TYR A 31 -8.61 10.58 -8.97
C TYR A 31 -10.13 10.68 -9.12
N LEU A 32 -10.57 11.73 -9.84
CA LEU A 32 -11.98 11.93 -10.17
C LEU A 32 -12.24 11.50 -11.62
N LYS A 33 -13.25 10.65 -11.82
CA LYS A 33 -13.60 10.14 -13.15
C LYS A 33 -15.11 10.10 -13.39
N GLU A 34 -15.49 10.42 -14.61
CA GLU A 34 -16.88 10.22 -15.05
C GLU A 34 -17.17 8.73 -15.20
N GLY A 35 -18.36 8.35 -14.79
CA GLY A 35 -18.85 6.99 -14.97
C GLY A 35 -19.17 6.70 -16.44
N LYS A 36 -19.22 5.41 -16.78
CA LYS A 36 -19.58 4.91 -18.12
C LYS A 36 -21.02 4.39 -18.10
N ASP A 37 -21.88 4.95 -18.91
CA ASP A 37 -23.29 4.53 -19.02
C ASP A 37 -24.03 4.47 -17.67
N GLY A 38 -23.78 5.44 -16.80
CA GLY A 38 -24.36 5.53 -15.45
C GLY A 38 -23.79 4.54 -14.44
N LYS A 39 -22.72 3.81 -14.81
CA LYS A 39 -21.99 2.88 -13.95
C LYS A 39 -20.63 3.45 -13.57
N GLU A 40 -19.96 2.77 -12.67
CA GLU A 40 -18.59 3.06 -12.24
C GLU A 40 -17.60 3.07 -13.42
N PRO A 41 -16.47 3.80 -13.31
CA PRO A 41 -15.49 3.91 -14.40
C PRO A 41 -14.89 2.58 -14.87
N ASN A 42 -14.71 1.62 -13.96
CA ASN A 42 -14.23 0.26 -14.26
C ASN A 42 -14.68 -0.75 -13.19
N ASN A 43 -14.27 -2.00 -13.33
CA ASN A 43 -14.69 -3.11 -12.47
C ASN A 43 -13.72 -3.42 -11.30
N TRP A 44 -12.88 -2.52 -10.89
CA TRP A 44 -11.86 -2.83 -9.88
C TRP A 44 -12.48 -3.02 -8.49
N ARG A 45 -11.97 -4.05 -7.78
CA ARG A 45 -12.36 -4.36 -6.40
C ARG A 45 -11.36 -3.76 -5.42
N SER A 46 -11.88 -3.07 -4.39
CA SER A 46 -11.13 -2.53 -3.26
C SER A 46 -10.50 -3.64 -2.40
N TYR A 47 -9.45 -3.31 -1.66
CA TYR A 47 -8.86 -4.21 -0.66
C TYR A 47 -9.86 -4.65 0.41
N PHE A 48 -10.84 -3.82 0.72
CA PHE A 48 -11.88 -4.12 1.72
C PHE A 48 -13.18 -4.67 1.09
N GLY A 49 -13.12 -5.01 -0.20
CA GLY A 49 -14.27 -5.49 -0.95
C GLY A 49 -15.13 -4.37 -1.56
N GLY A 50 -16.00 -4.76 -2.47
CA GLY A 50 -16.81 -3.80 -3.23
C GLY A 50 -16.02 -3.03 -4.28
N SER A 51 -16.56 -1.93 -4.76
CA SER A 51 -15.94 -1.06 -5.75
C SER A 51 -14.79 -0.24 -5.16
N VAL A 52 -13.81 0.12 -6.01
CA VAL A 52 -12.85 1.19 -5.73
C VAL A 52 -13.41 2.59 -6.03
N TRP A 53 -14.64 2.66 -6.50
CA TRP A 53 -15.29 3.90 -6.93
C TRP A 53 -16.50 4.21 -6.08
N GLU A 54 -16.58 5.44 -5.60
CA GLU A 54 -17.75 5.96 -4.92
C GLU A 54 -18.19 7.27 -5.59
N LYS A 55 -19.50 7.54 -5.64
CA LYS A 55 -19.99 8.80 -6.20
C LYS A 55 -19.51 9.99 -5.42
N LEU A 56 -18.99 10.98 -6.13
CA LEU A 56 -18.62 12.24 -5.49
C LEU A 56 -19.89 12.95 -4.98
N PRO A 57 -19.96 13.34 -3.70
CA PRO A 57 -21.14 14.00 -3.16
C PRO A 57 -21.60 15.20 -4.01
N GLY A 58 -22.87 15.24 -4.33
CA GLY A 58 -23.46 16.33 -5.14
C GLY A 58 -23.26 16.19 -6.66
N GLN A 59 -22.64 15.12 -7.12
CA GLN A 59 -22.42 14.84 -8.55
C GLN A 59 -23.20 13.59 -8.98
N GLU A 60 -23.86 13.65 -10.14
CA GLU A 60 -24.65 12.50 -10.63
C GLU A 60 -23.80 11.40 -11.28
N ASN A 61 -22.76 11.79 -12.02
CA ASN A 61 -21.93 10.88 -12.83
C ASN A 61 -20.43 11.08 -12.62
N LEU A 62 -20.01 11.66 -11.51
CA LEU A 62 -18.59 11.80 -11.17
C LEU A 62 -18.28 10.93 -9.96
N PHE A 63 -17.20 10.16 -10.04
CA PHE A 63 -16.75 9.22 -9.02
C PHE A 63 -15.36 9.59 -8.56
N TYR A 64 -15.07 9.32 -7.28
CA TYR A 64 -13.72 9.36 -6.73
C TYR A 64 -13.20 7.95 -6.45
N TYR A 65 -11.91 7.80 -6.56
CA TYR A 65 -11.21 6.53 -6.36
C TYR A 65 -10.78 6.35 -4.90
N HIS A 66 -10.94 5.12 -4.39
CA HIS A 66 -10.40 4.68 -3.09
C HIS A 66 -9.93 3.23 -3.18
N ALA A 67 -8.68 2.96 -2.84
CA ALA A 67 -8.15 1.60 -2.82
C ALA A 67 -8.67 0.79 -1.61
N TYR A 68 -8.98 1.48 -0.52
CA TYR A 68 -9.39 0.94 0.77
C TYR A 68 -10.84 1.30 1.08
N ALA A 69 -11.11 1.94 2.21
CA ALA A 69 -12.46 2.37 2.56
C ALA A 69 -12.89 3.62 1.76
N LYS A 70 -14.19 3.77 1.53
CA LYS A 70 -14.74 4.97 0.88
C LYS A 70 -14.47 6.27 1.63
N GLU A 71 -14.23 6.18 2.93
CA GLU A 71 -13.82 7.30 3.77
C GLU A 71 -12.33 7.67 3.60
N GLN A 72 -11.60 6.93 2.74
CA GLN A 72 -10.17 7.09 2.50
C GLN A 72 -9.89 7.36 1.00
N PRO A 73 -10.31 8.51 0.45
CA PRO A 73 -10.05 8.86 -0.95
C PRO A 73 -8.55 8.90 -1.24
N ASP A 74 -8.14 8.24 -2.32
CA ASP A 74 -6.74 8.13 -2.71
C ASP A 74 -6.23 9.45 -3.32
N LEU A 75 -4.99 9.78 -2.96
CA LEU A 75 -4.29 10.97 -3.42
C LEU A 75 -3.67 10.75 -4.81
N ASN A 76 -3.80 11.73 -5.67
CA ASN A 76 -3.29 11.71 -7.04
C ASN A 76 -1.80 12.11 -7.08
N TRP A 77 -0.91 11.15 -6.91
CA TRP A 77 0.53 11.36 -6.95
C TRP A 77 1.08 11.80 -8.32
N GLU A 78 0.30 11.72 -9.38
CA GLU A 78 0.67 12.30 -10.67
C GLU A 78 0.68 13.85 -10.62
N ASN A 79 -0.07 14.43 -9.67
CA ASN A 79 -0.13 15.87 -9.51
C ASN A 79 1.11 16.40 -8.74
N PRO A 80 2.00 17.20 -9.37
CA PRO A 80 3.19 17.70 -8.70
C PRO A 80 2.87 18.67 -7.57
N ALA A 81 1.78 19.43 -7.64
CA ALA A 81 1.39 20.34 -6.56
C ALA A 81 0.99 19.57 -5.29
N LEU A 82 0.32 18.43 -5.43
CA LEU A 82 0.04 17.53 -4.31
C LEU A 82 1.34 17.00 -3.69
N ARG A 83 2.28 16.50 -4.52
CA ARG A 83 3.56 15.99 -4.03
C ARG A 83 4.33 17.04 -3.23
N GLU A 84 4.34 18.30 -3.71
CA GLU A 84 4.96 19.41 -2.96
C GLU A 84 4.34 19.60 -1.56
N GLU A 85 3.04 19.51 -1.42
CA GLU A 85 2.37 19.62 -0.12
C GLU A 85 2.73 18.42 0.79
N ILE A 86 2.83 17.21 0.23
CA ILE A 86 3.28 16.02 0.97
C ILE A 86 4.72 16.20 1.45
N TYR A 87 5.64 16.64 0.59
CA TYR A 87 7.05 16.85 0.97
C TYR A 87 7.20 17.92 2.04
N LYS A 88 6.45 19.02 1.97
CA LYS A 88 6.39 20.02 3.04
C LYS A 88 5.94 19.43 4.37
N MET A 89 4.91 18.60 4.35
CA MET A 89 4.39 17.96 5.54
C MET A 89 5.40 16.97 6.14
N VAL A 90 6.04 16.13 5.31
CA VAL A 90 7.06 15.17 5.76
C VAL A 90 8.26 15.90 6.38
N ASN A 91 8.80 16.90 5.69
CA ASN A 91 9.92 17.70 6.18
C ASN A 91 9.56 18.46 7.47
N TRP A 92 8.33 18.95 7.60
CA TRP A 92 7.87 19.61 8.82
C TRP A 92 7.97 18.70 10.07
N TRP A 93 7.74 17.40 9.91
CA TRP A 93 7.91 16.43 10.99
C TRP A 93 9.37 16.10 11.26
N LEU A 94 10.18 15.91 10.19
CA LEU A 94 11.60 15.62 10.28
C LEU A 94 12.36 16.79 10.95
N ASP A 95 12.07 18.03 10.57
CA ASP A 95 12.63 19.24 11.18
C ASP A 95 12.33 19.36 12.69
N ARG A 96 11.29 18.65 13.18
CA ARG A 96 10.93 18.58 14.59
C ARG A 96 11.55 17.40 15.34
N GLY A 97 12.45 16.68 14.69
CA GLY A 97 13.22 15.61 15.32
C GLY A 97 12.58 14.23 15.25
N ILE A 98 11.60 14.00 14.37
CA ILE A 98 11.17 12.64 14.05
C ILE A 98 12.31 11.94 13.30
N ALA A 99 12.79 10.82 13.86
CA ALA A 99 13.93 10.09 13.32
C ALA A 99 13.59 9.23 12.07
N GLY A 100 12.30 9.02 11.79
CA GLY A 100 11.90 8.22 10.63
C GLY A 100 10.44 7.80 10.65
N PHE A 101 10.07 7.01 9.64
CA PHE A 101 8.68 6.63 9.38
C PHE A 101 8.53 5.14 9.04
N ARG A 102 7.45 4.54 9.53
CA ARG A 102 6.78 3.43 8.85
C ARG A 102 5.85 4.05 7.81
N ILE A 103 5.95 3.61 6.55
CA ILE A 103 5.24 4.25 5.45
C ILE A 103 4.14 3.31 4.98
N ASP A 104 2.92 3.72 5.27
CA ASP A 104 1.68 2.97 5.03
C ASP A 104 1.35 2.88 3.54
N ALA A 105 0.95 1.67 3.11
CA ALA A 105 0.40 1.40 1.78
C ALA A 105 1.15 2.05 0.61
N ILE A 106 2.47 2.22 0.75
CA ILE A 106 3.28 3.05 -0.15
C ILE A 106 3.31 2.51 -1.59
N ILE A 107 3.15 1.21 -1.77
CA ILE A 107 3.11 0.60 -3.10
C ILE A 107 1.89 1.05 -3.92
N ASN A 108 0.86 1.57 -3.28
CA ASN A 108 -0.39 1.97 -3.91
C ASN A 108 -0.39 3.42 -4.41
N ILE A 109 0.64 4.23 -4.17
CA ILE A 109 0.66 5.63 -4.61
C ILE A 109 0.66 5.80 -6.13
N LYS A 110 1.19 4.83 -6.87
CA LYS A 110 1.12 4.79 -8.33
C LYS A 110 -0.07 3.93 -8.77
N LYS A 111 -0.89 4.46 -9.68
CA LYS A 111 -2.05 3.75 -10.24
C LYS A 111 -1.81 3.35 -11.69
N ASP A 112 -2.51 2.31 -12.16
CA ASP A 112 -2.62 2.03 -13.60
C ASP A 112 -3.58 3.05 -14.24
N LEU A 113 -3.03 4.06 -14.86
CA LEU A 113 -3.79 5.17 -15.43
C LEU A 113 -4.56 4.80 -16.71
N THR A 114 -4.44 3.58 -17.20
CA THR A 114 -5.29 3.12 -18.31
C THR A 114 -6.74 2.95 -17.89
N TRP A 115 -6.96 2.66 -16.61
CA TRP A 115 -8.27 2.43 -16.01
C TRP A 115 -9.09 1.37 -16.76
N GLU A 116 -8.41 0.43 -17.43
CA GLU A 116 -9.04 -0.71 -18.09
C GLU A 116 -9.61 -1.68 -17.07
N ASP A 117 -10.70 -2.35 -17.43
CA ASP A 117 -11.25 -3.42 -16.62
C ASP A 117 -10.22 -4.52 -16.37
N LEU A 118 -10.23 -5.06 -15.17
CA LEU A 118 -9.42 -6.20 -14.77
C LEU A 118 -10.15 -7.51 -15.08
N PRO A 119 -9.40 -8.61 -15.29
CA PRO A 119 -10.01 -9.94 -15.31
C PRO A 119 -10.84 -10.17 -14.05
N VAL A 120 -12.06 -10.66 -14.26
CA VAL A 120 -12.96 -10.99 -13.15
C VAL A 120 -12.39 -12.18 -12.38
N ASP A 121 -12.21 -12.02 -11.07
CA ASP A 121 -11.65 -13.04 -10.18
C ASP A 121 -12.54 -13.38 -8.99
N GLY A 122 -13.78 -12.87 -8.98
CA GLY A 122 -14.74 -13.13 -7.92
C GLY A 122 -16.21 -13.11 -8.39
N PRO A 123 -17.13 -13.55 -7.53
CA PRO A 123 -18.56 -13.64 -7.85
C PRO A 123 -19.26 -12.28 -8.01
N ASP A 124 -18.62 -11.21 -7.57
CA ASP A 124 -19.11 -9.83 -7.67
C ASP A 124 -18.89 -9.19 -9.06
N GLY A 125 -18.29 -9.93 -10.01
CA GLY A 125 -18.00 -9.44 -11.36
C GLY A 125 -16.84 -8.44 -11.42
N ARG A 126 -16.02 -8.38 -10.36
CA ARG A 126 -14.89 -7.44 -10.25
C ARG A 126 -13.55 -8.17 -10.34
N GLY A 127 -12.51 -7.41 -10.70
CA GLY A 127 -11.13 -7.82 -10.62
C GLY A 127 -10.43 -7.16 -9.44
N PHE A 128 -9.58 -7.91 -8.73
CA PHE A 128 -8.89 -7.43 -7.54
C PHE A 128 -7.82 -6.39 -7.89
N LEU A 129 -7.78 -5.30 -7.13
CA LEU A 129 -6.92 -4.14 -7.36
C LEU A 129 -5.42 -4.49 -7.50
N THR A 130 -4.91 -5.46 -6.76
CA THR A 130 -3.52 -5.92 -6.85
C THR A 130 -3.10 -6.28 -8.28
N ASN A 131 -4.03 -6.82 -9.09
CA ASN A 131 -3.74 -7.11 -10.49
C ASN A 131 -3.40 -5.86 -11.32
N SER A 132 -3.93 -4.68 -10.95
CA SER A 132 -3.57 -3.42 -11.62
C SER A 132 -2.17 -2.97 -11.26
N ILE A 133 -1.76 -3.13 -10.00
CA ILE A 133 -0.41 -2.77 -9.51
C ILE A 133 0.64 -3.63 -10.20
N THR A 134 0.45 -4.94 -10.22
CA THR A 134 1.36 -5.88 -10.90
C THR A 134 1.45 -5.57 -12.40
N ARG A 135 0.29 -5.28 -13.03
CA ARG A 135 0.22 -4.95 -14.45
C ARG A 135 0.93 -3.65 -14.79
N MET A 136 0.79 -2.64 -13.95
CA MET A 136 1.48 -1.36 -14.09
C MET A 136 3.00 -1.51 -13.96
N GLN A 137 3.48 -2.23 -12.94
CA GLN A 137 4.90 -2.47 -12.73
C GLN A 137 5.55 -3.16 -13.93
N LYS A 138 4.86 -4.13 -14.54
CA LYS A 138 5.35 -4.84 -15.74
C LYS A 138 5.28 -4.00 -17.02
N ARG A 139 4.23 -3.20 -17.16
CA ARG A 139 3.97 -2.41 -18.38
C ARG A 139 4.97 -1.25 -18.53
N ASP A 140 5.28 -0.55 -17.49
CA ASP A 140 6.08 0.68 -17.52
C ASP A 140 7.59 0.43 -17.40
N GLY A 141 8.04 -0.80 -17.64
CA GLY A 141 9.45 -1.16 -17.52
C GLY A 141 9.94 -1.29 -16.10
N GLY A 142 9.03 -1.63 -15.18
CA GLY A 142 9.30 -1.84 -13.79
C GLY A 142 9.23 -0.55 -12.96
N THR A 143 9.68 -0.65 -11.72
CA THR A 143 9.57 0.43 -10.72
C THR A 143 10.29 1.72 -11.11
N LYS A 144 11.37 1.64 -11.89
CA LYS A 144 12.19 2.83 -12.26
C LYS A 144 11.42 3.92 -12.98
N ASN A 145 10.51 3.55 -13.87
CA ASN A 145 9.72 4.51 -14.66
C ASN A 145 8.29 4.69 -14.13
N GLY A 146 7.90 3.86 -13.17
CA GLY A 146 6.60 3.90 -12.51
C GLY A 146 6.69 4.54 -11.12
N ILE A 147 6.37 3.73 -10.10
CA ILE A 147 6.36 4.16 -8.70
C ILE A 147 7.72 4.68 -8.22
N GLY A 148 8.82 4.14 -8.76
CA GLY A 148 10.17 4.52 -8.39
C GLY A 148 10.48 6.00 -8.60
N VAL A 149 9.78 6.68 -9.51
CA VAL A 149 9.90 8.15 -9.67
C VAL A 149 9.47 8.85 -8.40
N PHE A 150 8.32 8.48 -7.83
CA PHE A 150 7.78 9.11 -6.63
C PHE A 150 8.57 8.72 -5.38
N LEU A 151 9.00 7.46 -5.28
CA LEU A 151 9.78 6.97 -4.15
C LEU A 151 11.16 7.65 -4.09
N ARG A 152 11.78 7.86 -5.25
CA ARG A 152 13.06 8.58 -5.34
C ARG A 152 12.90 10.04 -4.94
N GLU A 153 11.85 10.71 -5.42
CA GLU A 153 11.56 12.08 -5.00
C GLU A 153 11.39 12.19 -3.48
N LEU A 154 10.64 11.26 -2.85
CA LEU A 154 10.50 11.20 -1.38
C LEU A 154 11.85 11.02 -0.69
N LYS A 155 12.67 10.07 -1.15
CA LYS A 155 14.00 9.82 -0.59
C LYS A 155 14.88 11.08 -0.69
N GLU A 156 15.03 11.61 -1.88
CA GLU A 156 15.95 12.72 -2.17
C GLU A 156 15.51 14.03 -1.51
N ARG A 157 14.21 14.29 -1.43
CA ARG A 157 13.67 15.55 -0.94
C ARG A 157 13.32 15.56 0.53
N CYS A 158 13.13 14.38 1.13
CA CYS A 158 12.69 14.28 2.51
C CYS A 158 13.61 13.41 3.37
N PHE A 159 13.81 12.16 3.00
CA PHE A 159 14.45 11.19 3.90
C PHE A 159 15.96 11.35 3.96
N ALA A 160 16.65 11.42 2.82
CA ALA A 160 18.10 11.52 2.76
C ALA A 160 18.66 12.80 3.40
N PRO A 161 18.05 13.99 3.21
CA PRO A 161 18.54 15.21 3.87
C PRO A 161 18.50 15.18 5.40
N HIS A 162 17.67 14.31 5.98
CA HIS A 162 17.47 14.18 7.44
C HIS A 162 18.07 12.89 8.02
N ASP A 163 18.73 12.08 7.19
CA ASP A 163 19.21 10.74 7.59
C ASP A 163 18.07 9.91 8.25
N ALA A 164 16.87 9.99 7.68
CA ALA A 164 15.68 9.42 8.27
C ALA A 164 15.61 7.91 8.02
N PHE A 165 15.37 7.13 9.09
CA PHE A 165 15.14 5.71 8.97
C PHE A 165 13.71 5.41 8.48
N THR A 166 13.58 4.62 7.44
CA THR A 166 12.28 4.34 6.80
C THR A 166 12.00 2.84 6.68
N VAL A 167 10.76 2.47 7.00
CA VAL A 167 10.25 1.10 6.82
C VAL A 167 9.06 1.16 5.86
N GLY A 168 9.22 0.62 4.66
CA GLY A 168 8.14 0.58 3.67
C GLY A 168 7.16 -0.57 3.93
N GLU A 169 5.87 -0.29 3.86
CA GLU A 169 4.86 -1.32 3.72
C GLU A 169 4.68 -1.65 2.25
N VAL A 170 5.45 -2.64 1.80
CA VAL A 170 5.55 -3.03 0.40
C VAL A 170 5.19 -4.49 0.26
N PHE A 171 4.30 -4.79 -0.68
CA PHE A 171 3.84 -6.14 -1.00
C PHE A 171 4.23 -6.50 -2.43
N GLU A 172 4.40 -7.80 -2.69
CA GLU A 172 4.57 -8.34 -4.04
C GLU A 172 5.76 -7.74 -4.83
N VAL A 173 6.86 -7.49 -4.15
CA VAL A 173 8.13 -7.08 -4.79
C VAL A 173 8.85 -8.30 -5.31
N ASP A 174 9.13 -8.32 -6.60
CA ASP A 174 9.97 -9.36 -7.17
C ASP A 174 11.40 -9.26 -6.61
N ARG A 175 12.05 -10.40 -6.44
CA ARG A 175 13.42 -10.47 -5.89
C ARG A 175 14.40 -9.54 -6.62
N GLU A 176 14.26 -9.42 -7.93
CA GLU A 176 15.10 -8.57 -8.77
C GLU A 176 14.92 -7.07 -8.47
N GLN A 177 13.84 -6.71 -7.82
CA GLN A 177 13.51 -5.34 -7.42
C GLN A 177 13.97 -5.01 -5.99
N LEU A 178 14.31 -6.02 -5.17
CA LEU A 178 14.68 -5.81 -3.76
C LEU A 178 15.81 -4.80 -3.58
N GLU A 179 16.85 -4.86 -4.42
CA GLU A 179 17.97 -3.93 -4.38
C GLU A 179 17.52 -2.48 -4.63
N GLU A 180 16.54 -2.28 -5.53
CA GLU A 180 15.97 -0.96 -5.80
C GLU A 180 15.16 -0.43 -4.62
N PHE A 181 14.47 -1.32 -3.88
CA PHE A 181 13.64 -0.91 -2.75
C PHE A 181 14.44 -0.69 -1.48
N ILE A 182 15.34 -1.61 -1.11
CA ILE A 182 16.01 -1.64 0.20
C ILE A 182 17.52 -1.90 0.14
N GLY A 183 18.14 -1.90 -1.06
CA GLY A 183 19.59 -1.95 -1.21
C GLY A 183 20.28 -0.68 -0.67
N GLU A 184 21.60 -0.60 -0.79
CA GLU A 184 22.40 0.53 -0.29
C GLU A 184 21.86 1.89 -0.77
N ASP A 185 21.44 1.97 -2.04
CA ASP A 185 20.78 3.14 -2.62
C ASP A 185 19.26 3.01 -2.74
N GLY A 186 18.66 2.05 -2.04
CA GLY A 186 17.23 1.76 -2.08
C GLY A 186 16.36 2.93 -1.64
N TYR A 187 15.08 2.89 -1.99
CA TYR A 187 14.11 3.92 -1.63
C TYR A 187 13.89 4.01 -0.12
N PHE A 188 13.98 2.88 0.59
CA PHE A 188 13.74 2.76 2.04
C PHE A 188 14.96 2.16 2.73
N SER A 189 15.08 2.40 4.03
CA SER A 189 16.10 1.75 4.86
C SER A 189 15.83 0.25 5.00
N THR A 190 14.55 -0.12 5.06
CA THR A 190 14.07 -1.51 5.08
C THR A 190 12.60 -1.58 4.70
N MET A 191 12.07 -2.79 4.55
CA MET A 191 10.64 -3.06 4.39
C MET A 191 10.23 -4.25 5.27
N PHE A 192 8.93 -4.44 5.46
CA PHE A 192 8.43 -5.58 6.19
C PHE A 192 8.53 -6.87 5.38
N ALA A 193 9.00 -7.94 6.02
CA ALA A 193 9.05 -9.28 5.45
C ALA A 193 7.65 -9.93 5.50
N PHE A 194 6.80 -9.62 4.54
CA PHE A 194 5.45 -10.20 4.47
C PHE A 194 5.42 -11.61 3.89
N ASP A 195 6.38 -11.99 3.05
CA ASP A 195 6.37 -13.27 2.33
C ASP A 195 6.23 -14.49 3.25
N PRO A 196 6.98 -14.61 4.36
CA PRO A 196 6.84 -15.73 5.26
C PRO A 196 5.45 -15.85 5.91
N ILE A 197 4.72 -14.72 6.03
CA ILE A 197 3.38 -14.68 6.59
C ILE A 197 2.34 -14.96 5.50
N GLN A 198 2.58 -14.49 4.30
CA GLN A 198 1.64 -14.66 3.18
C GLN A 198 1.50 -16.12 2.73
N SER A 199 2.53 -16.94 2.94
CA SER A 199 2.51 -18.38 2.64
C SER A 199 1.39 -19.13 3.37
N TYR A 200 0.92 -18.60 4.49
CA TYR A 200 -0.13 -19.21 5.33
C TYR A 200 -1.51 -18.57 5.17
N LYS A 201 -1.68 -17.65 4.22
CA LYS A 201 -2.98 -17.05 3.94
C LYS A 201 -3.91 -18.04 3.28
N LYS A 202 -5.13 -18.10 3.79
CA LYS A 202 -6.23 -18.86 3.20
C LYS A 202 -7.19 -17.88 2.51
N GLY A 203 -7.15 -17.83 1.18
CA GLY A 203 -8.03 -16.95 0.42
C GLY A 203 -7.50 -15.51 0.24
N THR A 204 -8.37 -14.61 -0.16
CA THR A 204 -8.06 -13.20 -0.49
C THR A 204 -8.17 -12.25 0.71
N CYS A 205 -8.75 -12.70 1.83
CA CYS A 205 -8.85 -11.91 3.05
C CYS A 205 -7.58 -12.05 3.90
N GLN A 206 -7.02 -10.93 4.33
CA GLN A 206 -5.89 -10.92 5.27
C GLN A 206 -6.23 -11.46 6.66
N CYS A 207 -7.52 -11.69 6.94
CA CYS A 207 -8.02 -12.23 8.20
C CYS A 207 -8.14 -13.76 8.23
N GLU A 208 -7.97 -14.45 7.09
CA GLU A 208 -8.08 -15.91 7.00
C GLU A 208 -6.69 -16.53 6.86
N PHE A 209 -6.21 -17.13 7.95
CA PHE A 209 -4.96 -17.89 7.98
C PHE A 209 -5.25 -19.38 8.14
N ASP A 210 -4.37 -20.21 7.58
CA ASP A 210 -4.37 -21.63 7.89
C ASP A 210 -3.77 -21.83 9.30
N ARG A 211 -4.62 -22.20 10.25
CA ARG A 211 -4.23 -22.46 11.65
C ARG A 211 -3.34 -23.70 11.85
N ASN A 212 -3.06 -24.41 10.78
CA ASN A 212 -2.17 -25.58 10.80
C ASN A 212 -0.73 -25.22 10.43
N MET A 213 -0.31 -23.98 10.67
CA MET A 213 1.07 -23.59 10.42
C MET A 213 2.03 -24.46 11.24
N ASN A 214 2.96 -25.09 10.55
CA ASN A 214 4.08 -25.77 11.18
C ASN A 214 5.16 -24.74 11.55
N PRO A 215 5.50 -24.54 12.84
CA PRO A 215 6.52 -23.57 13.25
C PRO A 215 7.88 -23.80 12.60
N ASP A 216 8.24 -25.05 12.31
CA ASP A 216 9.50 -25.35 11.65
C ASP A 216 9.50 -24.96 10.17
N GLU A 217 8.37 -25.09 9.48
CA GLU A 217 8.20 -24.59 8.11
C GLU A 217 8.31 -23.06 8.06
N TRP A 218 7.57 -22.36 8.92
CA TRP A 218 7.66 -20.90 9.03
C TRP A 218 9.09 -20.43 9.30
N LYS A 219 9.78 -21.07 10.22
CA LYS A 219 11.19 -20.79 10.53
C LYS A 219 12.10 -21.00 9.32
N GLN A 220 11.86 -22.05 8.54
CA GLN A 220 12.60 -22.29 7.31
C GLN A 220 12.32 -21.20 6.27
N ASP A 221 11.08 -20.78 6.10
CA ASP A 221 10.70 -19.70 5.18
C ASP A 221 11.40 -18.37 5.56
N VAL A 222 11.42 -18.03 6.86
CA VAL A 222 12.17 -16.86 7.35
C VAL A 222 13.66 -16.99 7.03
N PHE A 223 14.27 -18.15 7.28
CA PHE A 223 15.68 -18.36 6.97
C PHE A 223 15.99 -18.35 5.49
N VAL A 224 15.09 -18.90 4.66
CA VAL A 224 15.23 -18.85 3.20
C VAL A 224 15.15 -17.39 2.75
N ASN A 225 14.18 -16.64 3.22
CA ASN A 225 14.03 -15.22 2.87
C ASN A 225 15.27 -14.41 3.27
N GLN A 226 15.77 -14.56 4.50
CA GLN A 226 16.98 -13.89 4.98
C GLN A 226 18.23 -14.27 4.14
N ARG A 227 18.35 -15.50 3.70
CA ARG A 227 19.45 -15.92 2.80
C ARG A 227 19.30 -15.36 1.39
N LEU A 228 18.07 -15.21 0.92
CA LEU A 228 17.76 -14.62 -0.39
C LEU A 228 18.09 -13.13 -0.43
N LEU A 229 17.91 -12.43 0.67
CA LEU A 229 18.33 -11.04 0.83
C LEU A 229 19.86 -10.92 0.80
N GLY A 230 20.56 -11.91 1.37
CA GLY A 230 22.01 -12.01 1.31
C GLY A 230 22.71 -10.73 1.75
N ASP A 231 23.59 -10.23 0.85
CA ASP A 231 24.35 -9.01 1.07
C ASP A 231 23.62 -7.75 0.55
N ILE A 232 22.38 -7.89 0.03
CA ILE A 232 21.62 -6.76 -0.52
C ILE A 232 21.17 -5.83 0.60
N ALA A 233 20.47 -6.38 1.60
CA ALA A 233 19.86 -5.62 2.68
C ALA A 233 19.36 -6.54 3.80
N PHE A 234 18.60 -5.99 4.74
CA PHE A 234 17.77 -6.76 5.69
C PHE A 234 16.33 -6.30 5.61
N GLU A 235 15.40 -7.20 5.85
CA GLU A 235 13.98 -6.92 6.03
C GLU A 235 13.60 -6.93 7.51
N ALA A 236 12.61 -6.11 7.84
CA ALA A 236 12.02 -6.11 9.16
C ALA A 236 11.05 -7.31 9.29
N ASN A 237 11.49 -8.36 10.00
CA ASN A 237 10.63 -9.50 10.28
C ASN A 237 9.43 -9.06 11.13
N ILE A 238 8.25 -9.54 10.77
CA ILE A 238 7.02 -9.34 11.52
C ILE A 238 6.33 -10.68 11.77
N ILE A 239 5.62 -10.77 12.89
CA ILE A 239 4.75 -11.90 13.23
C ILE A 239 3.29 -11.48 13.12
N GLU A 240 3.01 -10.26 13.49
CA GLU A 240 1.69 -9.64 13.46
C GLU A 240 1.81 -8.12 13.32
N ASN A 241 0.74 -7.49 12.88
CA ASN A 241 0.57 -6.04 12.87
C ASN A 241 -0.88 -5.67 13.25
N HIS A 242 -1.22 -4.39 13.18
CA HIS A 242 -2.56 -3.88 13.50
C HIS A 242 -3.64 -4.27 12.47
N ASP A 243 -3.24 -4.70 11.27
CA ASP A 243 -4.14 -5.13 10.18
C ASP A 243 -4.36 -6.64 10.17
N MET A 244 -3.71 -7.38 11.08
CA MET A 244 -3.75 -8.84 11.14
C MET A 244 -4.32 -9.32 12.47
N ALA A 245 -4.85 -10.53 12.48
CA ALA A 245 -5.16 -11.21 13.73
C ALA A 245 -3.88 -11.41 14.55
N ARG A 246 -4.02 -11.51 15.89
CA ARG A 246 -2.88 -11.74 16.78
C ARG A 246 -2.15 -13.02 16.45
N GLY A 247 -0.82 -12.99 16.52
CA GLY A 247 0.04 -14.12 16.22
C GLY A 247 -0.33 -15.39 17.01
N ALA A 248 -0.66 -15.25 18.29
CA ALA A 248 -1.15 -16.36 19.09
C ALA A 248 -2.42 -17.01 18.51
N THR A 249 -3.33 -16.21 17.94
CA THR A 249 -4.56 -16.72 17.32
C THR A 249 -4.27 -17.43 15.99
N ILE A 250 -3.27 -16.97 15.26
CA ILE A 250 -2.92 -17.49 13.93
C ILE A 250 -2.06 -18.77 14.05
N TYR A 251 -1.06 -18.73 14.93
CA TYR A 251 0.04 -19.68 14.91
C TYR A 251 -0.06 -20.77 15.98
N ILE A 252 -0.99 -20.66 16.95
CA ILE A 252 -1.13 -21.62 18.04
C ILE A 252 -2.45 -22.35 17.89
N PRO A 253 -2.44 -23.70 17.78
CA PRO A 253 -3.67 -24.50 17.80
C PRO A 253 -4.52 -24.21 19.05
N ASP A 254 -5.85 -24.21 18.90
CA ASP A 254 -6.78 -23.90 20.00
C ASP A 254 -6.57 -24.81 21.22
N GLU A 255 -6.14 -26.04 21.01
CA GLU A 255 -5.84 -27.04 22.06
C GLU A 255 -4.59 -26.70 22.87
N ASP A 256 -3.64 -25.92 22.28
CA ASP A 256 -2.37 -25.54 22.93
C ASP A 256 -2.37 -24.10 23.43
N TYR A 257 -3.45 -23.34 23.20
CA TYR A 257 -3.52 -21.92 23.49
C TYR A 257 -3.23 -21.56 24.95
N GLY A 258 -3.65 -22.44 25.89
CA GLY A 258 -3.42 -22.25 27.32
C GLY A 258 -1.96 -22.34 27.75
N PHE A 259 -1.12 -23.09 27.03
CA PHE A 259 0.30 -23.25 27.33
C PHE A 259 1.15 -22.13 26.70
N ALA A 260 0.84 -21.73 25.50
CA ALA A 260 1.62 -20.75 24.76
C ALA A 260 1.40 -19.31 25.26
N SER A 261 0.28 -19.03 25.93
CA SER A 261 0.03 -17.71 26.53
C SER A 261 0.82 -17.41 27.81
N ILE A 262 1.58 -18.39 28.31
CA ILE A 262 2.32 -18.31 29.60
C ILE A 262 3.84 -18.27 29.38
N SER A 263 4.32 -18.63 28.19
CA SER A 263 5.75 -18.62 27.83
C SER A 263 6.15 -17.37 27.07
#